data_3a0fe57ecae0168c940a4eac67289d83
#
_entry.id   3a0fe57ecae0168c940a4eac67289d83
#
_cell.length_a   1.000
_cell.length_b   1.000
_cell.length_c   1.000
_cell.angle_alpha   90.00
_cell.angle_beta   90.00
_cell.angle_gamma   90.00
#
_symmetry.space_group_name_H-M   'P 1'
#
loop_
_entity.id
_entity.type
_entity.pdbx_description
1 polymer ?
#
loop_
_entity_poly.entity_id
_entity_poly.type
_entity_poly.pdbx_seq_one_letter_code
_entity_poly.pdbx_strand_id
1 'polypeptide(L)'
;RTYAIELLDAAGKPRRDIFARVFNVDEVRLFGLLRAAIDDGSQNQKTSMILPEKAHVWDVREHEYLGFGDRFELSLDLRPRFFAILKSNPEAIDLRLASKATPGALLKIQGKVQDATGKQTVHLRVFDSKGSELEWFRRNELFDGAKFEINLPLSFSLTPDIYEIQAQHAITGARANVKFTIQP
;
A
#
# COMPACT_ATOMS: atom_id res chain seq x y z
N ARG A 1 -16.34 -6.80 -20.82
CA ARG A 1 -16.33 -5.31 -20.87
C ARG A 1 -14.94 -4.86 -20.52
N THR A 2 -14.29 -4.09 -21.41
CA THR A 2 -13.02 -3.43 -21.10
C THR A 2 -13.31 -2.35 -20.07
N TYR A 3 -12.59 -2.34 -18.95
CA TYR A 3 -12.68 -1.28 -17.95
C TYR A 3 -11.97 -0.04 -18.51
N ALA A 4 -12.76 0.89 -19.04
CA ALA A 4 -12.22 2.11 -19.65
C ALA A 4 -12.14 3.22 -18.59
N ILE A 5 -10.94 3.75 -18.37
CA ILE A 5 -10.70 4.95 -17.58
C ILE A 5 -10.50 6.09 -18.57
N GLU A 6 -11.24 7.16 -18.40
CA GLU A 6 -11.09 8.36 -19.23
C GLU A 6 -10.23 9.39 -18.51
N LEU A 7 -9.34 10.05 -19.25
CA LEU A 7 -8.52 11.15 -18.77
C LEU A 7 -8.84 12.39 -19.60
N LEU A 8 -9.33 13.43 -18.94
CA LEU A 8 -9.76 14.66 -19.59
C LEU A 8 -8.92 15.85 -19.09
N ASP A 9 -8.67 16.82 -19.98
CA ASP A 9 -8.10 18.11 -19.61
C ASP A 9 -9.13 19.03 -18.92
N ALA A 10 -8.71 20.22 -18.54
CA ALA A 10 -9.59 21.21 -17.90
C ALA A 10 -10.75 21.68 -18.79
N ALA A 11 -10.66 21.50 -20.11
CA ALA A 11 -11.73 21.80 -21.07
C ALA A 11 -12.63 20.59 -21.36
N GLY A 12 -12.41 19.45 -20.69
CA GLY A 12 -13.17 18.21 -20.87
C GLY A 12 -12.78 17.42 -22.13
N LYS A 13 -11.64 17.70 -22.74
CA LYS A 13 -11.15 16.96 -23.90
C LYS A 13 -10.24 15.79 -23.47
N PRO A 14 -10.27 14.66 -24.19
CA PRO A 14 -9.39 13.54 -23.90
C PRO A 14 -7.90 13.91 -23.95
N ARG A 15 -7.16 13.54 -22.89
CA ARG A 15 -5.70 13.71 -22.80
C ARG A 15 -4.99 12.69 -23.66
N ARG A 16 -4.23 13.15 -24.67
CA ARG A 16 -3.44 12.29 -25.57
C ARG A 16 -1.94 12.30 -25.24
N ASP A 17 -1.52 13.15 -24.35
CA ASP A 17 -0.15 13.30 -23.85
C ASP A 17 0.13 12.44 -22.60
N ILE A 18 -0.80 11.60 -22.20
CA ILE A 18 -0.65 10.71 -21.04
C ILE A 18 -0.60 9.26 -21.51
N PHE A 19 0.49 8.58 -21.16
CA PHE A 19 0.57 7.13 -21.25
C PHE A 19 -0.09 6.51 -20.04
N ALA A 20 -1.10 5.71 -20.27
CA ALA A 20 -1.86 5.04 -19.22
C ALA A 20 -1.74 3.53 -19.34
N ARG A 21 -1.59 2.83 -18.20
CA ARG A 21 -1.59 1.36 -18.13
C ARG A 21 -2.44 0.92 -16.95
N VAL A 22 -3.27 -0.08 -17.20
CA VAL A 22 -4.07 -0.75 -16.17
C VAL A 22 -3.49 -2.13 -15.92
N PHE A 23 -3.24 -2.44 -14.66
CA PHE A 23 -2.82 -3.75 -14.19
C PHE A 23 -3.93 -4.29 -13.28
N ASN A 24 -4.47 -5.45 -13.60
CA ASN A 24 -5.48 -6.10 -12.77
C ASN A 24 -4.80 -7.17 -11.92
N VAL A 25 -4.93 -7.06 -10.61
CA VAL A 25 -4.49 -8.05 -9.63
C VAL A 25 -5.71 -8.45 -8.83
N ASP A 26 -6.42 -9.47 -9.29
CA ASP A 26 -7.71 -9.91 -8.78
C ASP A 26 -8.74 -8.75 -8.71
N GLU A 27 -9.12 -8.32 -7.50
CA GLU A 27 -10.07 -7.23 -7.29
C GLU A 27 -9.43 -5.85 -7.25
N VAL A 28 -8.10 -5.78 -7.22
CA VAL A 28 -7.33 -4.53 -7.22
C VAL A 28 -6.99 -4.16 -8.65
N ARG A 29 -7.30 -2.93 -9.03
CA ARG A 29 -6.81 -2.36 -10.29
C ARG A 29 -5.77 -1.30 -9.99
N LEU A 30 -4.57 -1.52 -10.51
CA LEU A 30 -3.50 -0.51 -10.45
C LEU A 30 -3.49 0.26 -11.77
N PHE A 31 -3.52 1.56 -11.68
CA PHE A 31 -3.56 2.46 -12.82
C PHE A 31 -2.31 3.34 -12.81
N GLY A 32 -1.38 3.03 -13.70
CA GLY A 32 -0.15 3.80 -13.90
C GLY A 32 -0.34 4.89 -14.93
N LEU A 33 0.09 6.11 -14.62
CA LEU A 33 0.09 7.28 -15.49
C LEU A 33 1.49 7.83 -15.65
N LEU A 34 1.86 8.16 -16.88
CA LEU A 34 3.06 8.89 -17.20
C LEU A 34 2.71 9.97 -18.24
N ARG A 35 2.92 11.23 -17.88
CA ARG A 35 2.76 12.33 -18.82
C ARG A 35 3.97 12.41 -19.76
N ALA A 36 3.73 12.51 -21.06
CA ALA A 36 4.79 12.82 -22.01
C ALA A 36 5.33 14.23 -21.73
N ALA A 37 6.65 14.39 -21.83
CA ALA A 37 7.27 15.71 -21.81
C ALA A 37 6.90 16.44 -23.11
N ILE A 38 5.85 17.25 -23.05
CA ILE A 38 5.52 18.19 -24.12
C ILE A 38 6.03 19.55 -23.65
N ASP A 39 6.67 20.28 -24.55
CA ASP A 39 7.33 21.56 -24.30
C ASP A 39 6.32 22.71 -24.12
N ASP A 40 5.33 22.53 -23.22
CA ASP A 40 4.32 23.53 -22.90
C ASP A 40 4.66 24.37 -21.66
N GLY A 41 5.84 24.15 -21.06
CA GLY A 41 6.33 24.89 -19.90
C GLY A 41 5.57 24.64 -18.58
N SER A 42 4.50 23.85 -18.60
CA SER A 42 3.70 23.60 -17.40
C SER A 42 4.22 22.41 -16.59
N GLN A 43 4.65 22.65 -15.35
CA GLN A 43 5.12 21.60 -14.47
C GLN A 43 3.98 20.71 -13.95
N ASN A 44 2.80 21.28 -13.72
CA ASN A 44 1.62 20.57 -13.21
C ASN A 44 0.40 20.84 -14.08
N GLN A 45 -0.27 19.79 -14.51
CA GLN A 45 -1.50 19.92 -15.30
C GLN A 45 -2.68 19.24 -14.62
N LYS A 46 -3.79 19.99 -14.53
CA LYS A 46 -5.06 19.44 -14.03
C LYS A 46 -5.63 18.43 -15.03
N THR A 47 -6.01 17.29 -14.52
CA THR A 47 -6.55 16.17 -15.29
C THR A 47 -7.70 15.56 -14.52
N SER A 48 -8.86 15.44 -15.14
CA SER A 48 -9.98 14.68 -14.56
C SER A 48 -9.82 13.21 -14.95
N MET A 49 -9.77 12.33 -13.96
CA MET A 49 -9.87 10.88 -14.14
C MET A 49 -11.31 10.45 -13.92
N ILE A 50 -11.90 9.79 -14.91
CA ILE A 50 -13.29 9.29 -14.85
C ILE A 50 -13.26 7.78 -14.89
N LEU A 51 -13.90 7.16 -13.89
CA LEU A 51 -14.06 5.72 -13.77
C LEU A 51 -15.44 5.29 -14.30
N PRO A 52 -15.58 4.06 -14.81
CA PRO A 52 -16.88 3.53 -15.28
C PRO A 52 -17.85 3.22 -14.12
N GLU A 53 -17.37 3.15 -12.89
CA GLU A 53 -18.14 2.89 -11.68
C GLU A 53 -17.47 3.57 -10.48
N LYS A 54 -18.25 3.85 -9.42
CA LYS A 54 -17.70 4.40 -8.19
C LYS A 54 -16.78 3.42 -7.49
N ALA A 55 -15.63 3.91 -7.04
CA ALA A 55 -14.64 3.12 -6.33
C ALA A 55 -13.86 3.98 -5.33
N HIS A 56 -13.15 3.35 -4.41
CA HIS A 56 -12.15 4.00 -3.59
C HIS A 56 -10.86 4.14 -4.40
N VAL A 57 -10.28 5.34 -4.41
CA VAL A 57 -9.04 5.61 -5.14
C VAL A 57 -7.95 6.08 -4.19
N TRP A 58 -6.80 5.47 -4.31
CA TRP A 58 -5.59 5.79 -3.56
C TRP A 58 -4.45 6.14 -4.50
N ASP A 59 -3.69 7.21 -4.21
CA ASP A 59 -2.35 7.34 -4.75
C ASP A 59 -1.42 6.41 -3.97
N VAL A 60 -0.89 5.41 -4.64
CA VAL A 60 -0.10 4.34 -3.99
C VAL A 60 1.27 4.84 -3.51
N ARG A 61 1.85 5.84 -4.19
CA ARG A 61 3.17 6.38 -3.83
C ARG A 61 3.11 7.30 -2.63
N GLU A 62 2.09 8.14 -2.60
CA GLU A 62 1.92 9.12 -1.52
C GLU A 62 1.11 8.54 -0.36
N HIS A 63 0.53 7.34 -0.52
CA HIS A 63 -0.45 6.75 0.41
C HIS A 63 -1.60 7.72 0.72
N GLU A 64 -2.03 8.46 -0.30
CA GLU A 64 -3.08 9.46 -0.19
C GLU A 64 -4.42 8.90 -0.68
N TYR A 65 -5.44 9.02 0.18
CA TYR A 65 -6.80 8.68 -0.19
C TYR A 65 -7.44 9.83 -0.96
N LEU A 66 -7.80 9.59 -2.22
CA LEU A 66 -8.44 10.59 -3.07
C LEU A 66 -9.97 10.63 -2.89
N GLY A 67 -10.56 9.61 -2.25
CA GLY A 67 -12.00 9.56 -1.99
C GLY A 67 -12.71 8.36 -2.61
N PHE A 68 -14.03 8.34 -2.45
CA PHE A 68 -14.95 7.37 -3.07
C PHE A 68 -15.80 8.07 -4.12
N GLY A 69 -15.69 7.66 -5.37
CA GLY A 69 -16.40 8.27 -6.48
C GLY A 69 -16.08 7.65 -7.82
N ASP A 70 -16.57 8.27 -8.87
CA ASP A 70 -16.28 7.94 -10.26
C ASP A 70 -15.53 9.06 -11.01
N ARG A 71 -15.28 10.21 -10.34
CA ARG A 71 -14.52 11.32 -10.90
C ARG A 71 -13.55 11.89 -9.89
N PHE A 72 -12.29 12.06 -10.31
CA PHE A 72 -11.20 12.56 -9.49
C PHE A 72 -10.40 13.62 -10.24
N GLU A 73 -10.08 14.71 -9.56
CA GLU A 73 -9.21 15.75 -10.11
C GLU A 73 -7.78 15.49 -9.68
N LEU A 74 -6.91 15.30 -10.66
CA LEU A 74 -5.49 15.00 -10.46
C LEU A 74 -4.65 16.18 -10.89
N SER A 75 -3.52 16.40 -10.20
CA SER A 75 -2.46 17.28 -10.66
C SER A 75 -1.29 16.42 -11.11
N LEU A 76 -1.04 16.34 -12.41
CA LEU A 76 -0.01 15.48 -12.98
C LEU A 76 1.21 16.33 -13.39
N ASP A 77 2.35 15.99 -12.79
CA ASP A 77 3.68 16.42 -13.23
C ASP A 77 4.30 15.41 -14.22
N LEU A 78 5.60 15.45 -14.44
CA LEU A 78 6.32 14.52 -15.32
C LEU A 78 6.70 13.20 -14.62
N ARG A 79 6.43 13.08 -13.32
CA ARG A 79 6.73 11.84 -12.58
C ARG A 79 5.64 10.80 -12.81
N PRO A 80 6.02 9.51 -12.92
CA PRO A 80 5.01 8.45 -12.97
C PRO A 80 4.16 8.45 -11.70
N ARG A 81 2.83 8.38 -11.85
CA ARG A 81 1.87 8.25 -10.75
C ARG A 81 1.21 6.88 -10.83
N PHE A 82 0.89 6.31 -9.67
CA PHE A 82 0.22 5.03 -9.58
C PHE A 82 -0.97 5.15 -8.64
N PHE A 83 -2.13 4.81 -9.16
CA PHE A 83 -3.38 4.83 -8.41
C PHE A 83 -3.88 3.40 -8.23
N ALA A 84 -4.38 3.09 -7.04
CA ALA A 84 -5.12 1.86 -6.78
C ALA A 84 -6.61 2.18 -6.76
N ILE A 85 -7.38 1.39 -7.52
CA ILE A 85 -8.84 1.47 -7.61
C ILE A 85 -9.38 0.24 -6.89
N LEU A 86 -10.04 0.46 -5.76
CA LEU A 86 -10.46 -0.57 -4.82
C LEU A 86 -11.96 -0.56 -4.63
N LYS A 87 -12.54 -1.73 -4.42
CA LYS A 87 -13.96 -1.88 -4.05
C LYS A 87 -14.22 -1.59 -2.58
N SER A 88 -13.21 -1.79 -1.73
CA SER A 88 -13.23 -1.55 -0.30
C SER A 88 -12.10 -0.60 0.10
N ASN A 89 -12.14 -0.07 1.32
CA ASN A 89 -11.17 0.91 1.81
C ASN A 89 -10.41 0.38 3.04
N PRO A 90 -9.28 -0.33 2.87
CA PRO A 90 -8.48 -0.85 3.97
C PRO A 90 -7.76 0.28 4.72
N GLU A 91 -8.36 0.80 5.81
CA GLU A 91 -7.82 1.96 6.54
C GLU A 91 -7.02 1.58 7.80
N ALA A 92 -7.19 0.37 8.32
CA ALA A 92 -6.56 -0.02 9.58
C ALA A 92 -6.03 -1.44 9.54
N ILE A 93 -4.98 -1.68 10.32
CA ILE A 93 -4.41 -3.00 10.58
C ILE A 93 -4.48 -3.27 12.08
N ASP A 94 -4.97 -4.45 12.46
CA ASP A 94 -4.82 -5.00 13.79
C ASP A 94 -3.69 -6.02 13.78
N LEU A 95 -2.77 -5.95 14.74
CA LEU A 95 -1.70 -6.93 14.94
C LEU A 95 -1.77 -7.57 16.30
N ARG A 96 -1.47 -8.87 16.36
CA ARG A 96 -1.36 -9.64 17.60
C ARG A 96 -0.18 -10.62 17.51
N LEU A 97 0.58 -10.68 18.59
CA LEU A 97 1.67 -11.65 18.77
C LEU A 97 1.92 -11.88 20.26
N ALA A 98 2.72 -12.89 20.59
CA ALA A 98 3.15 -13.12 21.97
C ALA A 98 4.06 -11.96 22.42
N SER A 99 3.82 -11.44 23.63
CA SER A 99 4.61 -10.32 24.20
C SER A 99 6.04 -10.71 24.58
N LYS A 100 6.36 -12.00 24.58
CA LYS A 100 7.66 -12.56 24.94
C LYS A 100 8.06 -13.66 23.96
N ALA A 101 9.35 -13.72 23.62
CA ALA A 101 9.92 -14.75 22.78
C ALA A 101 11.37 -15.03 23.21
N THR A 102 11.96 -16.12 22.71
CA THR A 102 13.38 -16.46 22.92
C THR A 102 14.14 -16.39 21.59
N PRO A 103 15.47 -16.15 21.62
CA PRO A 103 16.28 -16.23 20.39
C PRO A 103 16.12 -17.57 19.70
N GLY A 104 16.04 -17.58 18.37
CA GLY A 104 15.84 -18.78 17.56
C GLY A 104 14.40 -19.30 17.52
N ALA A 105 13.47 -18.73 18.28
CA ALA A 105 12.06 -19.12 18.25
C ALA A 105 11.36 -18.71 16.94
N LEU A 106 10.24 -19.36 16.65
CA LEU A 106 9.32 -18.98 15.58
C LEU A 106 8.22 -18.11 16.18
N LEU A 107 8.28 -16.80 15.91
CA LEU A 107 7.28 -15.84 16.42
C LEU A 107 6.07 -15.82 15.48
N LYS A 108 4.93 -16.23 16.00
CA LYS A 108 3.67 -16.21 15.29
C LYS A 108 3.05 -14.81 15.37
N ILE A 109 2.86 -14.18 14.22
CA ILE A 109 2.22 -12.88 14.06
C ILE A 109 0.87 -13.09 13.40
N GLN A 110 -0.19 -12.61 14.01
CA GLN A 110 -1.52 -12.63 13.43
C GLN A 110 -1.96 -11.19 13.15
N GLY A 111 -2.57 -10.98 12.01
CA GLY A 111 -3.07 -9.66 11.65
C GLY A 111 -4.41 -9.69 10.94
N LYS A 112 -5.06 -8.52 10.96
CA LYS A 112 -6.27 -8.27 10.21
C LYS A 112 -6.19 -6.87 9.60
N VAL A 113 -6.35 -6.78 8.27
CA VAL A 113 -6.57 -5.52 7.56
C VAL A 113 -8.08 -5.31 7.48
N GLN A 114 -8.58 -4.23 8.09
CA GLN A 114 -10.02 -3.96 8.15
C GLN A 114 -10.53 -3.66 6.73
N ASP A 115 -11.74 -4.16 6.44
CA ASP A 115 -12.45 -4.01 5.16
C ASP A 115 -11.68 -4.46 3.91
N ALA A 116 -10.59 -5.23 4.09
CA ALA A 116 -9.84 -5.77 2.97
C ALA A 116 -10.56 -6.97 2.34
N THR A 117 -10.55 -7.01 1.00
CA THR A 117 -11.08 -8.11 0.18
C THR A 117 -10.06 -8.49 -0.88
N GLY A 118 -10.05 -9.76 -1.30
CA GLY A 118 -9.11 -10.28 -2.30
C GLY A 118 -7.65 -10.25 -1.83
N LYS A 119 -6.72 -10.26 -2.78
CA LYS A 119 -5.27 -10.29 -2.48
C LYS A 119 -4.78 -8.98 -1.91
N GLN A 120 -4.10 -9.07 -0.78
CA GLN A 120 -3.52 -7.96 -0.04
C GLN A 120 -2.04 -8.19 0.19
N THR A 121 -1.31 -7.11 0.39
CA THR A 121 0.13 -7.15 0.74
C THR A 121 0.40 -6.26 1.93
N VAL A 122 1.12 -6.79 2.91
CA VAL A 122 1.69 -6.02 4.01
C VAL A 122 3.21 -6.07 3.96
N HIS A 123 3.84 -4.92 4.21
CA HIS A 123 5.26 -4.82 4.49
C HIS A 123 5.49 -5.04 5.98
N LEU A 124 6.32 -6.01 6.32
CA LEU A 124 6.73 -6.28 7.70
C LEU A 124 8.14 -5.76 7.93
N ARG A 125 8.33 -5.08 9.04
CA ARG A 125 9.62 -4.57 9.52
C ARG A 125 9.77 -4.87 11.00
N VAL A 126 11.00 -5.02 11.46
CA VAL A 126 11.34 -5.19 12.87
C VAL A 126 12.35 -4.12 13.27
N PHE A 127 12.13 -3.50 14.40
CA PHE A 127 13.00 -2.48 14.97
C PHE A 127 13.52 -2.90 16.33
N ASP A 128 14.75 -2.49 16.67
CA ASP A 128 15.31 -2.63 18.00
C ASP A 128 14.77 -1.56 18.96
N SER A 129 15.18 -1.62 20.24
CA SER A 129 14.78 -0.64 21.27
C SER A 129 15.26 0.79 21.00
N LYS A 130 16.23 0.98 20.11
CA LYS A 130 16.74 2.29 19.69
C LYS A 130 16.02 2.83 18.46
N GLY A 131 15.08 2.07 17.91
CA GLY A 131 14.36 2.42 16.69
C GLY A 131 15.12 2.14 15.39
N SER A 132 16.24 1.39 15.46
CA SER A 132 16.97 0.98 14.26
C SER A 132 16.30 -0.23 13.62
N GLU A 133 16.07 -0.16 12.30
CA GLU A 133 15.48 -1.27 11.56
C GLU A 133 16.46 -2.43 11.43
N LEU A 134 15.99 -3.64 11.74
CA LEU A 134 16.70 -4.90 11.49
C LEU A 134 16.35 -5.38 10.09
N GLU A 135 17.11 -4.93 9.08
CA GLU A 135 16.78 -5.07 7.65
C GLU A 135 16.60 -6.53 7.20
N TRP A 136 17.26 -7.50 7.83
CA TRP A 136 17.12 -8.93 7.50
C TRP A 136 15.74 -9.51 7.83
N PHE A 137 14.92 -8.81 8.62
CA PHE A 137 13.53 -9.19 8.86
C PHE A 137 12.54 -8.52 7.92
N ARG A 138 12.99 -7.57 7.08
CA ARG A 138 12.14 -6.87 6.12
C ARG A 138 11.58 -7.85 5.10
N ARG A 139 10.26 -7.89 4.96
CA ARG A 139 9.60 -8.78 4.01
C ARG A 139 8.23 -8.26 3.60
N ASN A 140 7.78 -8.74 2.45
CA ASN A 140 6.43 -8.51 1.96
C ASN A 140 5.65 -9.81 2.09
N GLU A 141 4.48 -9.74 2.71
CA GLU A 141 3.59 -10.88 2.86
C GLU A 141 2.33 -10.66 2.04
N LEU A 142 2.10 -11.60 1.11
CA LEU A 142 0.88 -11.66 0.30
C LEU A 142 -0.11 -12.61 0.98
N PHE A 143 -1.37 -12.17 1.12
CA PHE A 143 -2.44 -12.98 1.69
C PHE A 143 -3.75 -12.71 0.96
N ASP A 144 -4.74 -13.57 1.18
CA ASP A 144 -6.07 -13.44 0.60
C ASP A 144 -7.10 -13.11 1.69
N GLY A 145 -7.98 -12.16 1.37
CA GLY A 145 -8.98 -11.65 2.30
C GLY A 145 -8.41 -10.70 3.35
N ALA A 146 -9.07 -10.64 4.51
CA ALA A 146 -8.75 -9.64 5.54
C ALA A 146 -7.72 -10.11 6.57
N LYS A 147 -7.52 -11.41 6.76
CA LYS A 147 -6.68 -11.97 7.83
C LYS A 147 -5.41 -12.57 7.29
N PHE A 148 -4.32 -12.38 8.02
CA PHE A 148 -3.04 -13.01 7.73
C PHE A 148 -2.38 -13.60 8.96
N GLU A 149 -1.54 -14.58 8.72
CA GLU A 149 -0.70 -15.20 9.73
C GLU A 149 0.71 -15.36 9.18
N ILE A 150 1.69 -14.88 9.93
CA ILE A 150 3.11 -14.93 9.56
C ILE A 150 3.88 -15.63 10.67
N ASN A 151 4.70 -16.59 10.29
CA ASN A 151 5.66 -17.20 11.18
C ASN A 151 7.03 -16.57 10.92
N LEU A 152 7.48 -15.71 11.84
CA LEU A 152 8.76 -15.00 11.75
C LEU A 152 9.84 -15.75 12.52
N PRO A 153 10.84 -16.36 11.83
CA PRO A 153 11.97 -16.96 12.51
C PRO A 153 12.82 -15.86 13.15
N LEU A 154 13.01 -15.93 14.46
CA LEU A 154 13.88 -15.01 15.19
C LEU A 154 15.33 -15.48 15.11
N SER A 155 16.27 -14.55 14.93
CA SER A 155 17.69 -14.86 14.92
C SER A 155 18.16 -15.34 16.31
N PHE A 156 19.08 -16.29 16.34
CA PHE A 156 19.79 -16.71 17.56
C PHE A 156 20.67 -15.60 18.14
N SER A 157 21.04 -14.60 17.32
CA SER A 157 21.88 -13.47 17.75
C SER A 157 21.08 -12.31 18.36
N LEU A 158 19.75 -12.41 18.46
CA LEU A 158 18.96 -11.40 19.15
C LEU A 158 19.28 -11.38 20.63
N THR A 159 19.64 -10.21 21.13
CA THR A 159 19.93 -10.00 22.56
C THR A 159 18.63 -9.77 23.35
N PRO A 160 18.62 -10.06 24.65
CA PRO A 160 17.47 -9.70 25.51
C PRO A 160 17.22 -8.19 25.47
N ASP A 161 16.11 -7.80 24.86
CA ASP A 161 15.69 -6.40 24.69
C ASP A 161 14.23 -6.34 24.23
N ILE A 162 13.72 -5.11 24.08
CA ILE A 162 12.39 -4.83 23.53
C ILE A 162 12.54 -4.57 22.03
N TYR A 163 11.75 -5.27 21.25
CA TYR A 163 11.68 -5.12 19.79
C TYR A 163 10.26 -4.69 19.39
N GLU A 164 10.17 -4.02 18.25
CA GLU A 164 8.89 -3.60 17.68
C GLU A 164 8.70 -4.19 16.29
N ILE A 165 7.54 -4.80 16.05
CA ILE A 165 7.11 -5.19 14.71
C ILE A 165 6.17 -4.13 14.19
N GLN A 166 6.44 -3.65 12.98
CA GLN A 166 5.57 -2.80 12.20
C GLN A 166 5.04 -3.58 10.99
N ALA A 167 3.71 -3.57 10.81
CA ALA A 167 3.08 -3.96 9.56
C ALA A 167 2.50 -2.73 8.87
N GLN A 168 2.73 -2.60 7.57
CA GLN A 168 2.19 -1.52 6.75
C GLN A 168 1.50 -2.10 5.52
N HIS A 169 0.24 -1.72 5.30
CA HIS A 169 -0.48 -2.08 4.09
C HIS A 169 0.14 -1.39 2.86
N ALA A 170 0.42 -2.16 1.81
CA ALA A 170 1.21 -1.68 0.67
C ALA A 170 0.54 -0.56 -0.13
N ILE A 171 -0.79 -0.54 -0.21
CA ILE A 171 -1.54 0.45 -0.99
C ILE A 171 -1.88 1.68 -0.14
N THR A 172 -2.57 1.46 0.98
CA THR A 172 -3.13 2.57 1.77
C THR A 172 -2.14 3.16 2.76
N GLY A 173 -1.02 2.47 3.02
CA GLY A 173 -0.06 2.90 4.03
C GLY A 173 -0.52 2.74 5.47
N ALA A 174 -1.72 2.17 5.70
CA ALA A 174 -2.21 1.86 7.04
C ALA A 174 -1.17 1.06 7.83
N ARG A 175 -0.95 1.42 9.10
CA ARG A 175 0.12 0.84 9.93
C ARG A 175 -0.40 0.34 11.26
N ALA A 176 0.25 -0.72 11.74
CA ALA A 176 0.12 -1.19 13.10
C ALA A 176 1.49 -1.57 13.66
N ASN A 177 1.72 -1.26 14.92
CA ASN A 177 2.96 -1.56 15.63
C ASN A 177 2.65 -2.37 16.88
N VAL A 178 3.44 -3.41 17.14
CA VAL A 178 3.33 -4.21 18.36
C VAL A 178 4.72 -4.53 18.89
N LYS A 179 4.91 -4.38 20.20
CA LYS A 179 6.17 -4.67 20.88
C LYS A 179 6.19 -6.08 21.46
N PHE A 180 7.37 -6.67 21.46
CA PHE A 180 7.66 -7.94 22.14
C PHE A 180 9.05 -7.87 22.78
N THR A 181 9.27 -8.72 23.78
CA THR A 181 10.53 -8.80 24.52
C THR A 181 11.23 -10.11 24.22
N ILE A 182 12.52 -10.06 23.87
CA ILE A 182 13.38 -11.23 23.84
C ILE A 182 13.86 -11.51 25.27
N GLN A 183 13.63 -12.73 25.73
CA GLN A 183 14.09 -13.24 27.00
C GLN A 183 15.21 -14.26 26.79
N PRO A 184 16.15 -14.39 27.75
CA PRO A 184 17.20 -15.40 27.66
C PRO A 184 16.66 -16.82 27.50
#